data_0330c342b8ef4dba6440e32a520f4fbb
#
_entry.id   0330c342b8ef4dba6440e32a520f4fbb
#
_cell.length_a   1.000
_cell.length_b   1.000
_cell.length_c   1.000
_cell.angle_alpha   90.00
_cell.angle_beta   90.00
_cell.angle_gamma   90.00
#
_symmetry.space_group_name_H-M   'P 1'
#
loop_
_entity.id
_entity.type
_entity.pdbx_description
1 polymer ?
#
loop_
_entity_poly.entity_id
_entity_poly.type
_entity_poly.pdbx_seq_one_letter_code
_entity_poly.pdbx_strand_id
1 'polypeptide(L)'
;TTRLTAAAMSTSFVPTTMSAYPEETNRALLGIQAVKDKPCEHGAAVLGAHMEAPFLCPKYKGAQLEECLCLPTVEAYENMTRGVDCVRMMTLAPELPGALEMVAYLKAHGVVTCAAHSNATAEDVHAAADRGLTQITHLFNAQSPLHHRKPGVPGAGLADDRIIVQVIADGLHLHPDVLRIAALCKGAKGMALISDSMEAAGMSDGQYDLGGQAVFVRNGEARLADGVIAGSTLVLHRAVRNMIRLAHIAPETVIPMATSTPADSIGAKGYGRIQAGGCGVLTLMDADWNLAGVIA
;
A
#
# COMPACT_ATOMS: atom_id res chain seq x y z
N THR A 1 3.00 -16.60 5.29
CA THR A 1 2.35 -15.31 4.94
C THR A 1 1.13 -15.54 4.04
N THR A 2 1.24 -16.20 2.88
CA THR A 2 0.13 -16.39 1.92
C THR A 2 -1.10 -17.09 2.53
N ARG A 3 -0.91 -18.08 3.42
CA ARG A 3 -2.01 -18.75 4.14
C ARG A 3 -2.67 -17.82 5.15
N LEU A 4 -1.89 -17.02 5.87
CA LEU A 4 -2.42 -16.03 6.81
C LEU A 4 -3.20 -14.94 6.07
N THR A 5 -2.71 -14.50 4.91
CA THR A 5 -3.38 -13.49 4.09
C THR A 5 -4.70 -14.03 3.54
N ALA A 6 -4.77 -15.30 3.13
CA ALA A 6 -6.01 -15.94 2.73
C ALA A 6 -7.00 -16.06 3.91
N ALA A 7 -6.51 -16.46 5.09
CA ALA A 7 -7.33 -16.50 6.31
C ALA A 7 -7.80 -15.10 6.75
N ALA A 8 -7.00 -14.07 6.50
CA ALA A 8 -7.37 -12.67 6.70
C ALA A 8 -8.18 -12.08 5.53
N MET A 9 -8.47 -12.90 4.49
CA MET A 9 -9.42 -12.68 3.41
C MET A 9 -9.04 -11.69 2.32
N SER A 10 -7.76 -11.52 2.12
CA SER A 10 -7.27 -11.05 0.84
C SER A 10 -7.07 -12.27 -0.06
N THR A 11 -7.80 -12.34 -1.17
CA THR A 11 -7.67 -13.44 -2.14
C THR A 11 -6.40 -13.32 -2.97
N SER A 12 -5.88 -12.11 -3.04
CA SER A 12 -4.60 -11.77 -3.68
C SER A 12 -3.98 -10.55 -3.01
N PHE A 13 -2.67 -10.40 -3.11
CA PHE A 13 -1.95 -9.29 -2.50
C PHE A 13 -0.61 -9.02 -3.17
N VAL A 14 -0.06 -7.85 -2.88
CA VAL A 14 1.28 -7.43 -3.28
C VAL A 14 2.08 -7.23 -1.99
N PRO A 15 2.94 -8.19 -1.59
CA PRO A 15 3.78 -8.04 -0.42
C PRO A 15 4.75 -6.88 -0.60
N THR A 16 4.92 -6.11 0.48
CA THR A 16 5.69 -4.87 0.48
C THR A 16 7.02 -5.07 1.19
N THR A 17 8.13 -4.63 0.58
CA THR A 17 9.42 -4.50 1.24
C THR A 17 9.48 -3.18 1.98
N MET A 18 10.35 -3.08 2.99
CA MET A 18 10.66 -1.83 3.67
C MET A 18 12.14 -1.49 3.50
N SER A 19 12.59 -0.38 4.10
CA SER A 19 14.00 0.02 4.07
C SER A 19 14.91 -1.06 4.64
N ALA A 20 15.87 -1.47 3.83
CA ALA A 20 16.91 -2.44 4.15
C ALA A 20 18.13 -2.18 3.27
N TYR A 21 19.26 -2.81 3.57
CA TYR A 21 20.43 -2.76 2.69
C TYR A 21 20.14 -3.44 1.34
N PRO A 22 20.79 -3.03 0.24
CA PRO A 22 20.46 -3.51 -1.12
C PRO A 22 20.41 -5.04 -1.25
N GLU A 23 21.34 -5.77 -0.62
CA GLU A 23 21.39 -7.23 -0.67
C GLU A 23 20.22 -7.88 0.08
N GLU A 24 19.75 -7.26 1.17
CA GLU A 24 18.60 -7.73 1.93
C GLU A 24 17.30 -7.48 1.18
N THR A 25 17.17 -6.28 0.57
CA THR A 25 16.06 -5.95 -0.33
C THR A 25 15.99 -6.94 -1.49
N ASN A 26 17.13 -7.22 -2.16
CA ASN A 26 17.18 -8.19 -3.24
C ASN A 26 16.78 -9.59 -2.79
N ARG A 27 17.29 -10.05 -1.64
CA ARG A 27 16.92 -11.36 -1.06
C ARG A 27 15.42 -11.45 -0.76
N ALA A 28 14.82 -10.38 -0.23
CA ALA A 28 13.38 -10.32 0.03
C ALA A 28 12.58 -10.41 -1.28
N LEU A 29 12.98 -9.67 -2.32
CA LEU A 29 12.35 -9.70 -3.63
C LEU A 29 12.47 -11.08 -4.32
N LEU A 30 13.62 -11.73 -4.23
CA LEU A 30 13.81 -13.10 -4.72
C LEU A 30 12.90 -14.10 -3.98
N GLY A 31 12.69 -13.90 -2.68
CA GLY A 31 11.74 -14.69 -1.89
C GLY A 31 10.29 -14.49 -2.35
N ILE A 32 9.88 -13.25 -2.65
CA ILE A 32 8.56 -12.92 -3.20
C ILE A 32 8.40 -13.55 -4.59
N GLN A 33 9.41 -13.43 -5.44
CA GLN A 33 9.45 -14.04 -6.77
C GLN A 33 9.22 -15.55 -6.70
N ALA A 34 9.95 -16.24 -5.82
CA ALA A 34 9.84 -17.69 -5.66
C ALA A 34 8.43 -18.14 -5.25
N VAL A 35 7.74 -17.36 -4.39
CA VAL A 35 6.35 -17.66 -3.99
C VAL A 35 5.36 -17.33 -5.12
N LYS A 36 5.59 -16.24 -5.87
CA LYS A 36 4.78 -15.88 -7.03
C LYS A 36 4.84 -16.99 -8.11
N ASP A 37 6.04 -17.53 -8.37
CA ASP A 37 6.27 -18.56 -9.39
C ASP A 37 5.77 -19.96 -8.97
N LYS A 38 5.68 -20.21 -7.66
CA LYS A 38 5.13 -21.43 -7.08
C LYS A 38 4.05 -21.09 -6.04
N PRO A 39 2.83 -20.72 -6.48
CA PRO A 39 1.76 -20.34 -5.60
C PRO A 39 1.41 -21.43 -4.57
N CYS A 40 1.06 -21.02 -3.35
CA CYS A 40 0.53 -21.93 -2.35
C CYS A 40 -0.89 -22.37 -2.73
N GLU A 41 -1.14 -23.69 -2.78
CA GLU A 41 -2.41 -24.28 -3.23
C GLU A 41 -3.65 -23.74 -2.47
N HIS A 42 -3.49 -23.39 -1.19
CA HIS A 42 -4.57 -22.86 -0.36
C HIS A 42 -4.22 -21.48 0.23
N GLY A 43 -3.44 -20.69 -0.50
CA GLY A 43 -2.99 -19.37 -0.09
C GLY A 43 -3.54 -18.26 -1.00
N ALA A 44 -3.45 -17.02 -0.53
CA ALA A 44 -3.71 -15.86 -1.37
C ALA A 44 -2.65 -15.74 -2.49
N ALA A 45 -3.07 -15.33 -3.68
CA ALA A 45 -2.18 -15.17 -4.81
C ALA A 45 -1.23 -13.97 -4.61
N VAL A 46 0.06 -14.17 -4.84
CA VAL A 46 1.06 -13.09 -4.88
C VAL A 46 1.08 -12.51 -6.30
N LEU A 47 0.67 -11.24 -6.46
CA LEU A 47 0.57 -10.58 -7.77
C LEU A 47 1.85 -9.87 -8.19
N GLY A 48 2.84 -9.82 -7.33
CA GLY A 48 4.13 -9.18 -7.51
C GLY A 48 4.61 -8.57 -6.20
N ALA A 49 5.64 -7.73 -6.25
CA ALA A 49 6.20 -7.03 -5.11
C ALA A 49 5.93 -5.53 -5.17
N HIS A 50 5.74 -4.91 -4.02
CA HIS A 50 5.77 -3.46 -3.82
C HIS A 50 7.08 -3.11 -3.10
N MET A 51 7.91 -2.30 -3.71
CA MET A 51 9.08 -1.71 -3.06
C MET A 51 8.69 -0.36 -2.45
N GLU A 52 8.60 -0.28 -1.11
CA GLU A 52 8.23 0.98 -0.46
C GLU A 52 9.44 1.88 -0.17
N ALA A 53 10.61 1.33 -0.13
CA ALA A 53 11.88 2.04 0.10
C ALA A 53 12.91 1.61 -0.97
N PRO A 54 14.08 2.27 -1.06
CA PRO A 54 14.72 3.21 -0.14
C PRO A 54 14.61 4.70 -0.55
N PHE A 55 13.90 5.05 -1.59
CA PHE A 55 13.88 6.40 -2.20
C PHE A 55 12.91 7.35 -1.49
N LEU A 56 13.10 7.53 -0.18
CA LEU A 56 12.18 8.22 0.72
C LEU A 56 12.84 9.47 1.34
N CYS A 57 12.01 10.44 1.75
CA CYS A 57 12.45 11.64 2.43
C CYS A 57 12.77 11.34 3.90
N PRO A 58 13.99 11.57 4.39
CA PRO A 58 14.36 11.27 5.79
C PRO A 58 13.44 11.93 6.82
N LYS A 59 12.97 13.16 6.54
CA LYS A 59 12.05 13.90 7.41
C LYS A 59 10.71 13.18 7.61
N TYR A 60 10.27 12.40 6.63
CA TYR A 60 9.00 11.68 6.63
C TYR A 60 9.19 10.17 6.57
N LYS A 61 10.32 9.67 7.06
CA LYS A 61 10.68 8.25 7.02
C LYS A 61 9.69 7.33 7.79
N GLY A 62 8.95 7.86 8.78
CA GLY A 62 8.10 7.02 9.62
C GLY A 62 8.91 5.92 10.31
N ALA A 63 8.47 4.69 10.21
CA ALA A 63 9.16 3.51 10.76
C ALA A 63 10.29 2.97 9.86
N GLN A 64 10.63 3.63 8.75
CA GLN A 64 11.72 3.21 7.86
C GLN A 64 13.09 3.52 8.47
N LEU A 65 14.10 2.68 8.18
CA LEU A 65 15.47 2.86 8.65
C LEU A 65 16.16 3.95 7.82
N GLU A 66 16.57 5.03 8.48
CA GLU A 66 17.15 6.20 7.81
C GLU A 66 18.48 5.89 7.11
N GLU A 67 19.31 5.07 7.71
CA GLU A 67 20.62 4.66 7.16
C GLU A 67 20.53 3.84 5.87
N CYS A 68 19.34 3.30 5.56
CA CYS A 68 19.08 2.56 4.32
C CYS A 68 18.50 3.45 3.22
N LEU A 69 18.18 4.73 3.51
CA LEU A 69 17.60 5.62 2.51
C LEU A 69 18.67 6.16 1.57
N CYS A 70 18.32 6.30 0.30
CA CYS A 70 19.20 6.86 -0.71
C CYS A 70 18.40 7.63 -1.79
N LEU A 71 19.12 8.33 -2.67
CA LEU A 71 18.51 9.02 -3.80
C LEU A 71 18.03 8.03 -4.87
N PRO A 72 16.91 8.35 -5.56
CA PRO A 72 16.36 7.52 -6.64
C PRO A 72 17.24 7.58 -7.89
N THR A 73 18.07 6.55 -8.07
CA THR A 73 18.87 6.35 -9.27
C THR A 73 18.56 5.00 -9.89
N VAL A 74 18.63 4.92 -11.22
CA VAL A 74 18.42 3.67 -11.98
C VAL A 74 19.39 2.59 -11.51
N GLU A 75 20.65 2.95 -11.30
CA GLU A 75 21.67 2.03 -10.81
C GLU A 75 21.31 1.42 -9.46
N ALA A 76 20.86 2.21 -8.49
CA ALA A 76 20.43 1.71 -7.18
C ALA A 76 19.22 0.78 -7.30
N TYR A 77 18.24 1.13 -8.13
CA TYR A 77 17.07 0.28 -8.40
C TYR A 77 17.47 -1.06 -9.04
N GLU A 78 18.26 -1.02 -10.12
CA GLU A 78 18.70 -2.24 -10.83
C GLU A 78 19.56 -3.15 -9.95
N ASN A 79 20.39 -2.57 -9.06
CA ASN A 79 21.18 -3.35 -8.10
C ASN A 79 20.27 -4.13 -7.14
N MET A 80 19.24 -3.50 -6.57
CA MET A 80 18.29 -4.15 -5.67
C MET A 80 17.38 -5.17 -6.37
N THR A 81 17.08 -4.97 -7.66
CA THR A 81 16.16 -5.83 -8.42
C THR A 81 16.88 -6.85 -9.30
N ARG A 82 18.17 -7.07 -9.11
CA ARG A 82 18.96 -8.02 -9.91
C ARG A 82 18.38 -9.42 -9.86
N GLY A 83 18.04 -9.98 -11.03
CA GLY A 83 17.44 -11.31 -11.15
C GLY A 83 15.99 -11.41 -10.72
N VAL A 84 15.29 -10.28 -10.58
CA VAL A 84 13.89 -10.17 -10.16
C VAL A 84 13.06 -9.51 -11.27
N ASP A 85 11.87 -10.07 -11.57
CA ASP A 85 10.90 -9.50 -12.51
C ASP A 85 9.52 -9.24 -11.87
N CYS A 86 9.38 -9.52 -10.58
CA CYS A 86 8.11 -9.45 -9.89
C CYS A 86 7.74 -8.06 -9.34
N VAL A 87 8.61 -7.05 -9.47
CA VAL A 87 8.29 -5.72 -8.95
C VAL A 87 7.13 -5.12 -9.76
N ARG A 88 6.03 -4.86 -9.08
CA ARG A 88 4.81 -4.25 -9.66
C ARG A 88 4.63 -2.80 -9.27
N MET A 89 5.09 -2.44 -8.09
CA MET A 89 4.91 -1.11 -7.54
C MET A 89 6.20 -0.63 -6.88
N MET A 90 6.44 0.68 -6.94
CA MET A 90 7.53 1.36 -6.26
C MET A 90 7.03 2.65 -5.63
N THR A 91 7.27 2.82 -4.34
CA THR A 91 7.01 4.09 -3.63
C THR A 91 8.30 4.91 -3.54
N LEU A 92 8.19 6.19 -3.83
CA LEU A 92 9.27 7.16 -3.71
C LEU A 92 8.77 8.54 -3.29
N ALA A 93 9.69 9.37 -2.81
CA ALA A 93 9.45 10.77 -2.52
C ALA A 93 9.74 11.62 -3.78
N PRO A 94 8.69 12.21 -4.43
CA PRO A 94 8.85 12.83 -5.74
C PRO A 94 9.67 14.11 -5.74
N GLU A 95 9.89 14.74 -4.59
CA GLU A 95 10.74 15.93 -4.43
C GLU A 95 12.25 15.63 -4.43
N LEU A 96 12.64 14.34 -4.33
CA LEU A 96 14.05 13.98 -4.28
C LEU A 96 14.74 14.17 -5.65
N PRO A 97 16.01 14.61 -5.66
CA PRO A 97 16.80 14.67 -6.89
C PRO A 97 16.82 13.31 -7.61
N GLY A 98 16.49 13.28 -8.89
CA GLY A 98 16.40 12.07 -9.72
C GLY A 98 15.04 11.35 -9.67
N ALA A 99 14.09 11.81 -8.84
CA ALA A 99 12.79 11.15 -8.69
C ALA A 99 11.95 11.19 -9.98
N LEU A 100 11.92 12.31 -10.70
CA LEU A 100 11.15 12.42 -11.93
C LEU A 100 11.69 11.51 -13.05
N GLU A 101 13.01 11.37 -13.14
CA GLU A 101 13.69 10.45 -14.05
C GLU A 101 13.37 9.01 -13.69
N MET A 102 13.39 8.68 -12.38
CA MET A 102 13.02 7.35 -11.87
C MET A 102 11.56 7.02 -12.17
N VAL A 103 10.63 7.96 -11.98
CA VAL A 103 9.20 7.76 -12.33
C VAL A 103 9.04 7.41 -13.81
N ALA A 104 9.73 8.15 -14.70
CA ALA A 104 9.68 7.89 -16.14
C ALA A 104 10.30 6.52 -16.49
N TYR A 105 11.41 6.16 -15.86
CA TYR A 105 12.06 4.86 -16.01
C TYR A 105 11.13 3.71 -15.58
N LEU A 106 10.55 3.77 -14.39
CA LEU A 106 9.65 2.77 -13.85
C LEU A 106 8.40 2.58 -14.72
N LYS A 107 7.80 3.68 -15.19
CA LYS A 107 6.68 3.65 -16.13
C LYS A 107 7.03 2.90 -17.42
N ALA A 108 8.21 3.18 -18.00
CA ALA A 108 8.69 2.51 -19.23
C ALA A 108 8.88 1.00 -19.02
N HIS A 109 9.14 0.56 -17.78
CA HIS A 109 9.30 -0.85 -17.41
C HIS A 109 8.02 -1.48 -16.83
N GLY A 110 6.88 -0.79 -16.91
CA GLY A 110 5.58 -1.31 -16.47
C GLY A 110 5.42 -1.41 -14.94
N VAL A 111 6.24 -0.68 -14.18
CA VAL A 111 6.15 -0.59 -12.72
C VAL A 111 5.30 0.62 -12.34
N VAL A 112 4.29 0.40 -11.51
CA VAL A 112 3.41 1.46 -10.98
C VAL A 112 4.17 2.28 -9.95
N THR A 113 4.20 3.61 -10.13
CA THR A 113 4.88 4.49 -9.19
C THR A 113 3.91 5.16 -8.24
N CYS A 114 4.26 5.16 -6.96
CA CYS A 114 3.50 5.74 -5.86
C CYS A 114 4.32 6.85 -5.17
N ALA A 115 3.66 7.87 -4.63
CA ALA A 115 4.26 8.85 -3.75
C ALA A 115 3.92 8.55 -2.28
N ALA A 116 4.91 8.54 -1.40
CA ALA A 116 4.74 8.60 0.05
C ALA A 116 6.09 8.86 0.74
N HIS A 117 6.08 8.90 2.07
CA HIS A 117 7.26 9.22 2.87
C HIS A 117 7.98 10.46 2.31
N SER A 118 7.23 11.54 2.14
CA SER A 118 7.57 12.64 1.25
C SER A 118 7.23 14.00 1.85
N ASN A 119 8.13 14.95 1.64
CA ASN A 119 7.91 16.37 1.96
C ASN A 119 7.49 17.17 0.69
N ALA A 120 7.04 16.49 -0.35
CA ALA A 120 6.68 17.09 -1.62
C ALA A 120 5.60 18.18 -1.47
N THR A 121 5.69 19.17 -2.31
CA THR A 121 4.60 20.12 -2.59
C THR A 121 3.56 19.47 -3.52
N ALA A 122 2.43 20.13 -3.71
CA ALA A 122 1.44 19.65 -4.69
C ALA A 122 2.02 19.71 -6.11
N GLU A 123 2.84 20.72 -6.40
CA GLU A 123 3.52 20.92 -7.68
C GLU A 123 4.49 19.77 -7.98
N ASP A 124 5.26 19.30 -6.99
CA ASP A 124 6.15 18.13 -7.13
C ASP A 124 5.37 16.88 -7.49
N VAL A 125 4.23 16.65 -6.81
CA VAL A 125 3.35 15.49 -7.07
C VAL A 125 2.76 15.58 -8.48
N HIS A 126 2.28 16.74 -8.91
CA HIS A 126 1.74 16.91 -10.27
C HIS A 126 2.83 16.73 -11.34
N ALA A 127 4.05 17.24 -11.11
CA ALA A 127 5.18 17.01 -12.01
C ALA A 127 5.52 15.52 -12.13
N ALA A 128 5.46 14.77 -11.02
CA ALA A 128 5.64 13.32 -11.04
C ALA A 128 4.49 12.60 -11.75
N ALA A 129 3.22 13.06 -11.58
CA ALA A 129 2.07 12.52 -12.30
C ALA A 129 2.20 12.71 -13.82
N ASP A 130 2.72 13.84 -14.27
CA ASP A 130 3.03 14.10 -15.69
C ASP A 130 4.07 13.12 -16.26
N ARG A 131 4.97 12.61 -15.41
CA ARG A 131 5.96 11.58 -15.76
C ARG A 131 5.45 10.16 -15.62
N GLY A 132 4.32 9.94 -14.92
CA GLY A 132 3.69 8.63 -14.84
C GLY A 132 3.44 8.09 -13.43
N LEU A 133 3.62 8.88 -12.38
CA LEU A 133 3.15 8.55 -11.06
C LEU A 133 1.61 8.48 -11.09
N THR A 134 1.05 7.42 -10.51
CA THR A 134 -0.39 7.16 -10.57
C THR A 134 -1.02 6.86 -9.22
N GLN A 135 -0.22 6.75 -8.14
CA GLN A 135 -0.76 6.42 -6.83
C GLN A 135 -0.10 7.22 -5.71
N ILE A 136 -0.79 7.29 -4.56
CA ILE A 136 -0.24 7.75 -3.29
C ILE A 136 -0.45 6.63 -2.27
N THR A 137 0.64 6.14 -1.67
CA THR A 137 0.62 5.11 -0.64
C THR A 137 0.17 5.70 0.68
N HIS A 138 -0.65 4.98 1.45
CA HIS A 138 -1.16 5.33 2.80
C HIS A 138 -1.40 6.83 3.03
N LEU A 139 -2.28 7.41 2.20
CA LEU A 139 -2.62 8.83 2.17
C LEU A 139 -2.68 9.46 3.58
N PHE A 140 -2.09 10.64 3.74
CA PHE A 140 -1.90 11.42 4.98
C PHE A 140 -0.79 10.90 5.92
N ASN A 141 -0.34 9.66 5.82
CA ASN A 141 0.66 9.10 6.70
C ASN A 141 2.07 9.32 6.14
N ALA A 142 2.98 9.83 6.99
CA ALA A 142 4.36 10.17 6.61
C ALA A 142 4.43 11.03 5.33
N GLN A 143 3.65 12.11 5.27
CA GLN A 143 3.55 13.02 4.11
C GLN A 143 3.47 14.47 4.57
N SER A 144 3.85 15.40 3.67
CA SER A 144 3.60 16.83 3.87
C SER A 144 2.10 17.06 4.12
N PRO A 145 1.69 17.88 5.10
CA PRO A 145 0.29 18.00 5.49
C PRO A 145 -0.54 18.77 4.48
N LEU A 146 -1.84 18.45 4.42
CA LEU A 146 -2.83 19.23 3.69
C LEU A 146 -3.09 20.54 4.42
N HIS A 147 -2.77 21.66 3.80
CA HIS A 147 -3.07 23.00 4.28
C HIS A 147 -3.71 23.81 3.15
N HIS A 148 -4.66 24.68 3.47
CA HIS A 148 -5.46 25.41 2.47
C HIS A 148 -4.68 26.30 1.47
N ARG A 149 -3.42 26.61 1.74
CA ARG A 149 -2.49 27.32 0.83
C ARG A 149 -1.28 26.51 0.41
N LYS A 150 -1.06 25.34 1.02
CA LYS A 150 0.02 24.40 0.72
C LYS A 150 -0.56 22.99 0.77
N PRO A 151 -1.23 22.53 -0.29
CA PRO A 151 -2.01 21.30 -0.24
C PRO A 151 -1.20 20.02 0.06
N GLY A 152 0.11 20.06 -0.20
CA GLY A 152 1.01 18.93 0.02
C GLY A 152 0.64 17.71 -0.81
N VAL A 153 1.20 16.56 -0.44
CA VAL A 153 0.94 15.28 -1.08
C VAL A 153 -0.55 14.90 -1.03
N PRO A 154 -1.24 15.00 0.16
CA PRO A 154 -2.64 14.61 0.23
C PRO A 154 -3.55 15.48 -0.62
N GLY A 155 -3.32 16.80 -0.63
CA GLY A 155 -4.14 17.72 -1.41
C GLY A 155 -4.01 17.49 -2.92
N ALA A 156 -2.79 17.25 -3.41
CA ALA A 156 -2.55 16.88 -4.80
C ALA A 156 -3.26 15.56 -5.16
N GLY A 157 -3.11 14.52 -4.31
CA GLY A 157 -3.74 13.23 -4.55
C GLY A 157 -5.25 13.25 -4.56
N LEU A 158 -5.86 14.04 -3.67
CA LEU A 158 -7.32 14.18 -3.60
C LEU A 158 -7.89 14.99 -4.78
N ALA A 159 -7.14 15.92 -5.33
CA ALA A 159 -7.58 16.81 -6.41
C ALA A 159 -7.29 16.29 -7.83
N ASP A 160 -6.32 15.41 -8.01
CA ASP A 160 -5.91 14.90 -9.33
C ASP A 160 -6.56 13.56 -9.64
N ASP A 161 -7.45 13.51 -10.62
CA ASP A 161 -8.18 12.30 -11.03
C ASP A 161 -7.29 11.19 -11.60
N ARG A 162 -6.06 11.52 -12.02
CA ARG A 162 -5.06 10.55 -12.51
C ARG A 162 -4.47 9.71 -11.40
N ILE A 163 -4.60 10.15 -10.15
CA ILE A 163 -3.96 9.56 -8.98
C ILE A 163 -4.97 8.76 -8.16
N ILE A 164 -4.69 7.49 -7.93
CA ILE A 164 -5.41 6.65 -6.97
C ILE A 164 -4.76 6.83 -5.61
N VAL A 165 -5.56 7.11 -4.58
CA VAL A 165 -5.09 7.22 -3.21
C VAL A 165 -5.31 5.91 -2.46
N GLN A 166 -4.29 5.42 -1.78
CA GLN A 166 -4.39 4.24 -0.92
C GLN A 166 -4.65 4.69 0.53
N VAL A 167 -5.57 4.04 1.23
CA VAL A 167 -5.90 4.41 2.61
C VAL A 167 -5.95 3.21 3.55
N ILE A 168 -5.46 3.41 4.77
CA ILE A 168 -5.56 2.48 5.89
C ILE A 168 -6.82 2.83 6.69
N ALA A 169 -7.89 2.06 6.52
CA ALA A 169 -9.20 2.34 7.13
C ALA A 169 -9.39 1.57 8.44
N ASP A 170 -8.44 1.68 9.37
CA ASP A 170 -8.50 1.04 10.69
C ASP A 170 -9.18 1.91 11.76
N GLY A 171 -9.34 3.21 11.51
CA GLY A 171 -9.86 4.19 12.47
C GLY A 171 -8.81 4.73 13.44
N LEU A 172 -7.54 4.29 13.28
CA LEU A 172 -6.37 4.73 14.07
C LEU A 172 -5.47 5.65 13.25
N HIS A 173 -5.11 5.22 12.03
CA HIS A 173 -4.31 6.02 11.09
C HIS A 173 -5.06 7.26 10.60
N LEU A 174 -6.35 7.10 10.31
CA LEU A 174 -7.21 8.18 9.83
C LEU A 174 -8.51 8.25 10.65
N HIS A 175 -8.87 9.47 11.05
CA HIS A 175 -10.18 9.72 11.64
C HIS A 175 -11.29 9.35 10.63
N PRO A 176 -12.46 8.82 11.06
CA PRO A 176 -13.56 8.48 10.16
C PRO A 176 -14.01 9.61 9.23
N ASP A 177 -14.01 10.86 9.70
CA ASP A 177 -14.34 12.03 8.86
C ASP A 177 -13.31 12.23 7.73
N VAL A 178 -12.02 11.97 7.99
CA VAL A 178 -10.96 12.07 6.98
C VAL A 178 -11.10 10.96 5.95
N LEU A 179 -11.43 9.74 6.37
CA LEU A 179 -11.77 8.62 5.47
C LEU A 179 -12.96 8.99 4.58
N ARG A 180 -13.99 9.60 5.17
CA ARG A 180 -15.18 10.07 4.44
C ARG A 180 -14.82 11.15 3.42
N ILE A 181 -14.05 12.16 3.79
CA ILE A 181 -13.59 13.23 2.89
C ILE A 181 -12.82 12.62 1.71
N ALA A 182 -11.86 11.73 1.97
CA ALA A 182 -11.10 11.06 0.91
C ALA A 182 -12.01 10.27 -0.05
N ALA A 183 -12.97 9.52 0.50
CA ALA A 183 -13.93 8.75 -0.32
C ALA A 183 -14.86 9.64 -1.15
N LEU A 184 -15.31 10.79 -0.62
CA LEU A 184 -16.12 11.74 -1.35
C LEU A 184 -15.36 12.45 -2.47
N CYS A 185 -14.05 12.74 -2.26
CA CYS A 185 -13.20 13.32 -3.29
C CYS A 185 -12.88 12.33 -4.42
N LYS A 186 -12.60 11.08 -4.08
CA LYS A 186 -12.03 10.10 -5.02
C LYS A 186 -13.03 9.09 -5.58
N GLY A 187 -14.13 8.85 -4.88
CA GLY A 187 -15.11 7.83 -5.27
C GLY A 187 -14.50 6.41 -5.33
N ALA A 188 -15.30 5.49 -5.86
CA ALA A 188 -14.94 4.07 -5.91
C ALA A 188 -13.68 3.76 -6.76
N LYS A 189 -13.41 4.56 -7.79
CA LYS A 189 -12.33 4.32 -8.77
C LYS A 189 -11.01 5.04 -8.44
N GLY A 190 -11.06 6.07 -7.61
CA GLY A 190 -9.89 6.87 -7.26
C GLY A 190 -9.30 6.55 -5.89
N MET A 191 -9.86 5.56 -5.16
CA MET A 191 -9.41 5.19 -3.82
C MET A 191 -9.28 3.67 -3.70
N ALA A 192 -8.17 3.19 -3.17
CA ALA A 192 -7.93 1.79 -2.85
C ALA A 192 -7.76 1.59 -1.35
N LEU A 193 -8.41 0.58 -0.78
CA LEU A 193 -8.19 0.17 0.61
C LEU A 193 -6.96 -0.71 0.67
N ILE A 194 -6.06 -0.39 1.59
CA ILE A 194 -4.89 -1.20 1.92
C ILE A 194 -4.92 -1.60 3.39
N SER A 195 -4.30 -2.70 3.71
CA SER A 195 -4.12 -3.11 5.11
C SER A 195 -2.86 -2.50 5.72
N ASP A 196 -1.79 -2.39 4.95
CA ASP A 196 -0.47 -2.02 5.46
C ASP A 196 -0.06 -2.87 6.68
N SER A 197 -0.42 -4.15 6.61
CA SER A 197 -0.28 -5.07 7.74
C SER A 197 1.16 -5.50 7.95
N MET A 198 1.58 -5.46 9.22
CA MET A 198 2.83 -6.07 9.66
C MET A 198 2.57 -7.50 10.22
N GLU A 199 3.60 -8.18 10.70
CA GLU A 199 3.54 -9.60 11.11
C GLU A 199 2.55 -9.88 12.25
N ALA A 200 2.18 -8.87 13.05
CA ALA A 200 1.22 -9.01 14.14
C ALA A 200 -0.24 -9.08 13.68
N ALA A 201 -0.52 -8.88 12.39
CA ALA A 201 -1.89 -8.93 11.89
C ALA A 201 -2.51 -10.32 12.09
N GLY A 202 -3.63 -10.37 12.84
CA GLY A 202 -4.28 -11.62 13.23
C GLY A 202 -3.65 -12.34 14.44
N MET A 203 -2.67 -11.72 15.08
CA MET A 203 -2.03 -12.20 16.30
C MET A 203 -2.55 -11.45 17.52
N SER A 204 -2.20 -11.94 18.74
CA SER A 204 -2.52 -11.27 20.00
C SER A 204 -1.65 -10.04 20.21
N ASP A 205 -2.05 -9.15 21.14
CA ASP A 205 -1.19 -8.09 21.64
C ASP A 205 0.14 -8.65 22.16
N GLY A 206 1.24 -7.93 21.92
CA GLY A 206 2.58 -8.40 22.27
C GLY A 206 3.70 -7.57 21.61
N GLN A 207 4.91 -8.09 21.69
CA GLN A 207 6.07 -7.54 21.02
C GLN A 207 6.35 -8.34 19.74
N TYR A 208 6.63 -7.61 18.66
CA TYR A 208 6.90 -8.13 17.32
C TYR A 208 8.12 -7.45 16.72
N ASP A 209 8.51 -7.84 15.53
CA ASP A 209 9.58 -7.22 14.77
C ASP A 209 9.04 -6.57 13.49
N LEU A 210 9.62 -5.43 13.12
CA LEU A 210 9.41 -4.80 11.83
C LEU A 210 10.74 -4.30 11.29
N GLY A 211 11.36 -5.07 10.40
CA GLY A 211 12.64 -4.73 9.79
C GLY A 211 13.78 -4.57 10.79
N GLY A 212 13.83 -5.42 11.82
CA GLY A 212 14.84 -5.37 12.90
C GLY A 212 14.50 -4.38 14.02
N GLN A 213 13.35 -3.74 13.99
CA GLN A 213 12.89 -2.82 15.04
C GLN A 213 11.80 -3.48 15.89
N ALA A 214 11.89 -3.35 17.21
CA ALA A 214 10.86 -3.84 18.11
C ALA A 214 9.59 -2.98 17.98
N VAL A 215 8.45 -3.65 17.71
CA VAL A 215 7.12 -3.07 17.64
C VAL A 215 6.27 -3.62 18.77
N PHE A 216 5.57 -2.75 19.48
CA PHE A 216 4.68 -3.10 20.57
C PHE A 216 3.22 -2.96 20.11
N VAL A 217 2.48 -4.07 20.14
CA VAL A 217 1.06 -4.08 19.81
C VAL A 217 0.25 -4.06 21.08
N ARG A 218 -0.65 -3.06 21.21
CA ARG A 218 -1.59 -2.93 22.33
C ARG A 218 -2.95 -2.50 21.79
N ASN A 219 -3.99 -3.25 22.13
CA ASN A 219 -5.35 -3.03 21.62
C ASN A 219 -5.42 -2.96 20.08
N GLY A 220 -4.57 -3.75 19.40
CA GLY A 220 -4.48 -3.78 17.96
C GLY A 220 -3.72 -2.60 17.32
N GLU A 221 -3.15 -1.68 18.10
CA GLU A 221 -2.33 -0.57 17.62
C GLU A 221 -0.85 -0.94 17.71
N ALA A 222 -0.13 -0.87 16.57
CA ALA A 222 1.28 -1.21 16.46
C ALA A 222 2.15 0.06 16.51
N ARG A 223 3.09 0.15 17.47
CA ARG A 223 3.97 1.31 17.65
C ARG A 223 5.41 0.90 17.92
N LEU A 224 6.36 1.69 17.42
CA LEU A 224 7.76 1.63 17.87
C LEU A 224 7.88 2.12 19.32
N ALA A 225 9.04 1.91 19.93
CA ALA A 225 9.32 2.34 21.31
C ALA A 225 9.20 3.84 21.54
N ASP A 226 9.43 4.67 20.52
CA ASP A 226 9.29 6.13 20.52
C ASP A 226 7.84 6.60 20.27
N GLY A 227 6.90 5.68 20.07
CA GLY A 227 5.48 5.95 19.85
C GLY A 227 5.06 6.15 18.40
N VAL A 228 5.98 6.09 17.43
CA VAL A 228 5.65 6.16 16.01
C VAL A 228 4.81 4.94 15.61
N ILE A 229 3.72 5.14 14.87
CA ILE A 229 2.91 4.05 14.31
C ILE A 229 3.76 3.29 13.30
N ALA A 230 3.74 1.96 13.36
CA ALA A 230 4.62 1.08 12.59
C ALA A 230 3.81 -0.02 11.89
N GLY A 231 3.34 0.27 10.68
CA GLY A 231 2.39 -0.57 9.97
C GLY A 231 1.06 -0.72 10.71
N SER A 232 0.27 -1.71 10.38
CA SER A 232 -1.02 -1.97 11.01
C SER A 232 -1.20 -3.43 11.41
N THR A 233 -2.25 -3.69 12.20
CA THR A 233 -2.82 -5.03 12.43
C THR A 233 -4.13 -5.22 11.66
N LEU A 234 -4.46 -4.28 10.77
CA LEU A 234 -5.70 -4.27 10.00
C LEU A 234 -5.73 -5.44 9.01
N VAL A 235 -6.88 -6.09 8.92
CA VAL A 235 -7.19 -7.04 7.85
C VAL A 235 -8.22 -6.42 6.89
N LEU A 236 -8.12 -6.70 5.59
CA LEU A 236 -8.81 -5.94 4.55
C LEU A 236 -10.36 -5.93 4.71
N HIS A 237 -10.97 -7.03 5.13
CA HIS A 237 -12.42 -7.06 5.37
C HIS A 237 -12.86 -6.10 6.49
N ARG A 238 -12.00 -5.87 7.49
CA ARG A 238 -12.27 -4.86 8.55
C ARG A 238 -12.16 -3.45 7.99
N ALA A 239 -11.25 -3.20 7.03
CA ALA A 239 -11.20 -1.92 6.32
C ALA A 239 -12.52 -1.64 5.59
N VAL A 240 -13.05 -2.63 4.86
CA VAL A 240 -14.37 -2.53 4.20
C VAL A 240 -15.46 -2.19 5.20
N ARG A 241 -15.55 -2.98 6.30
CA ARG A 241 -16.55 -2.73 7.34
C ARG A 241 -16.43 -1.33 7.96
N ASN A 242 -15.21 -0.88 8.24
CA ASN A 242 -14.97 0.42 8.85
C ASN A 242 -15.38 1.57 7.90
N MET A 243 -15.09 1.47 6.61
CA MET A 243 -15.56 2.44 5.63
C MET A 243 -17.09 2.56 5.61
N ILE A 244 -17.80 1.42 5.69
CA ILE A 244 -19.27 1.40 5.71
C ILE A 244 -19.81 1.91 7.05
N ARG A 245 -19.29 1.41 8.17
CA ARG A 245 -19.83 1.65 9.51
C ARG A 245 -19.36 2.97 10.14
N LEU A 246 -18.10 3.33 9.97
CA LEU A 246 -17.50 4.50 10.62
C LEU A 246 -17.48 5.73 9.69
N ALA A 247 -17.11 5.54 8.41
CA ALA A 247 -17.08 6.63 7.45
C ALA A 247 -18.43 6.84 6.74
N HIS A 248 -19.42 5.96 6.96
CA HIS A 248 -20.77 6.03 6.38
C HIS A 248 -20.76 6.14 4.85
N ILE A 249 -19.93 5.34 4.19
CA ILE A 249 -19.87 5.23 2.73
C ILE A 249 -20.69 4.02 2.29
N ALA A 250 -21.48 4.19 1.23
CA ALA A 250 -22.32 3.13 0.70
C ALA A 250 -21.52 1.91 0.23
N PRO A 251 -21.97 0.67 0.49
CA PRO A 251 -21.25 -0.55 0.13
C PRO A 251 -20.86 -0.63 -1.34
N GLU A 252 -21.70 -0.15 -2.24
CA GLU A 252 -21.48 -0.14 -3.69
C GLU A 252 -20.26 0.70 -4.08
N THR A 253 -19.93 1.69 -3.25
CA THR A 253 -18.73 2.53 -3.41
C THR A 253 -17.51 1.88 -2.75
N VAL A 254 -17.69 1.23 -1.58
CA VAL A 254 -16.58 0.65 -0.80
C VAL A 254 -16.05 -0.65 -1.41
N ILE A 255 -16.95 -1.53 -1.87
CA ILE A 255 -16.53 -2.85 -2.40
C ILE A 255 -15.51 -2.72 -3.55
N PRO A 256 -15.73 -1.85 -4.57
CA PRO A 256 -14.70 -1.63 -5.60
C PRO A 256 -13.36 -1.15 -5.04
N MET A 257 -13.34 -0.34 -3.98
CA MET A 257 -12.09 0.15 -3.37
C MET A 257 -11.22 -0.98 -2.79
N ALA A 258 -11.81 -2.14 -2.45
CA ALA A 258 -11.09 -3.30 -1.93
C ALA A 258 -10.94 -4.43 -2.98
N THR A 259 -11.46 -4.26 -4.19
CA THR A 259 -11.53 -5.31 -5.21
C THR A 259 -11.04 -4.83 -6.56
N SER A 260 -11.94 -4.27 -7.39
CA SER A 260 -11.62 -3.91 -8.78
C SER A 260 -10.63 -2.74 -8.87
N THR A 261 -10.73 -1.75 -8.02
CA THR A 261 -9.84 -0.57 -8.08
C THR A 261 -8.38 -0.92 -7.81
N PRO A 262 -8.00 -1.63 -6.72
CA PRO A 262 -6.62 -2.04 -6.55
C PRO A 262 -6.14 -3.01 -7.63
N ALA A 263 -7.00 -3.93 -8.11
CA ALA A 263 -6.63 -4.84 -9.20
C ALA A 263 -6.32 -4.09 -10.50
N ASP A 264 -7.19 -3.17 -10.91
CA ASP A 264 -7.00 -2.35 -12.11
C ASP A 264 -5.76 -1.46 -12.01
N SER A 265 -5.51 -0.90 -10.82
CA SER A 265 -4.41 0.03 -10.58
C SER A 265 -3.02 -0.58 -10.81
N ILE A 266 -2.90 -1.90 -10.75
CA ILE A 266 -1.67 -2.65 -11.03
C ILE A 266 -1.78 -3.52 -12.29
N GLY A 267 -2.87 -3.40 -13.04
CA GLY A 267 -3.10 -4.20 -14.26
C GLY A 267 -3.32 -5.70 -14.00
N ALA A 268 -3.82 -6.08 -12.83
CA ALA A 268 -4.08 -7.48 -12.45
C ALA A 268 -5.36 -7.98 -13.13
N LYS A 269 -5.23 -8.53 -14.34
CA LYS A 269 -6.35 -9.07 -15.13
C LYS A 269 -6.96 -10.30 -14.44
N GLY A 270 -8.30 -10.38 -14.46
CA GLY A 270 -9.05 -11.51 -13.89
C GLY A 270 -9.30 -11.42 -12.39
N TYR A 271 -8.80 -10.39 -11.72
CA TYR A 271 -9.02 -10.14 -10.29
C TYR A 271 -10.02 -9.01 -10.04
N GLY A 272 -10.59 -8.99 -8.85
CA GLY A 272 -11.44 -7.90 -8.36
C GLY A 272 -12.86 -7.85 -8.92
N ARG A 273 -13.27 -8.82 -9.74
CA ARG A 273 -14.60 -8.89 -10.35
C ARG A 273 -15.10 -10.32 -10.45
N ILE A 274 -16.43 -10.47 -10.32
CA ILE A 274 -17.12 -11.73 -10.61
C ILE A 274 -17.41 -11.73 -12.12
N GLN A 275 -16.64 -12.48 -12.89
CA GLN A 275 -16.79 -12.59 -14.35
C GLN A 275 -16.32 -13.95 -14.85
N ALA A 276 -16.83 -14.38 -16.00
CA ALA A 276 -16.38 -15.61 -16.63
C ALA A 276 -14.89 -15.53 -16.97
N GLY A 277 -14.13 -16.58 -16.61
CA GLY A 277 -12.66 -16.64 -16.80
C GLY A 277 -11.86 -15.78 -15.80
N GLY A 278 -12.50 -15.20 -14.80
CA GLY A 278 -11.82 -14.53 -13.71
C GLY A 278 -11.30 -15.48 -12.62
N CYS A 279 -10.54 -14.93 -11.65
CA CYS A 279 -10.16 -15.66 -10.45
C CYS A 279 -11.42 -16.02 -9.65
N GLY A 280 -11.64 -17.33 -9.41
CA GLY A 280 -12.85 -17.85 -8.76
C GLY A 280 -12.91 -17.65 -7.25
N VAL A 281 -11.91 -17.04 -6.62
CA VAL A 281 -11.86 -16.88 -5.16
C VAL A 281 -12.73 -15.70 -4.73
N LEU A 282 -13.71 -15.97 -3.85
CA LEU A 282 -14.69 -14.99 -3.39
C LEU A 282 -14.66 -14.89 -1.86
N THR A 283 -14.74 -13.65 -1.38
CA THR A 283 -14.93 -13.33 0.03
C THR A 283 -16.42 -13.17 0.33
N LEU A 284 -16.94 -13.89 1.31
CA LEU A 284 -18.31 -13.77 1.79
C LEU A 284 -18.36 -12.94 3.07
N MET A 285 -19.26 -11.98 3.10
CA MET A 285 -19.54 -11.15 4.29
C MET A 285 -21.00 -11.31 4.70
N ASP A 286 -21.27 -11.27 6.01
CA ASP A 286 -22.64 -11.28 6.55
C ASP A 286 -23.31 -9.88 6.42
N ALA A 287 -24.56 -9.78 6.90
CA ALA A 287 -25.33 -8.53 6.88
C ALA A 287 -24.70 -7.41 7.74
N ASP A 288 -23.83 -7.77 8.67
CA ASP A 288 -23.10 -6.87 9.56
C ASP A 288 -21.68 -6.55 9.05
N TRP A 289 -21.36 -6.97 7.83
CA TRP A 289 -20.07 -6.80 7.18
C TRP A 289 -18.93 -7.50 7.94
N ASN A 290 -19.25 -8.56 8.68
CA ASN A 290 -18.24 -9.46 9.20
C ASN A 290 -17.98 -10.56 8.19
N LEU A 291 -16.81 -11.17 8.36
CA LEU A 291 -16.42 -12.29 7.56
C LEU A 291 -17.31 -13.51 7.82
N ALA A 292 -17.92 -14.04 6.77
CA ALA A 292 -18.66 -15.30 6.80
C ALA A 292 -17.85 -16.46 6.21
N GLY A 293 -16.97 -16.23 5.23
CA GLY A 293 -16.16 -17.29 4.63
C GLY A 293 -15.42 -16.85 3.37
N VAL A 294 -14.65 -17.79 2.82
CA VAL A 294 -14.02 -17.70 1.49
C VAL A 294 -14.46 -18.91 0.67
N ILE A 295 -14.84 -18.66 -0.58
CA ILE A 295 -15.02 -19.69 -1.60
C ILE A 295 -13.78 -19.65 -2.49
N ALA A 296 -13.12 -20.80 -2.66
CA ALA A 296 -11.94 -20.96 -3.50
C ALA A 296 -12.13 -22.11 -4.48
#